data_0cd1a888fb0b9b244ddbe23bb63b2ed1
#
_entry.id   0cd1a888fb0b9b244ddbe23bb63b2ed1
#
_cell.length_a   1.000
_cell.length_b   1.000
_cell.length_c   1.000
_cell.angle_alpha   90.00
_cell.angle_beta   90.00
_cell.angle_gamma   90.00
#
_symmetry.space_group_name_H-M   'P 1'
#
loop_
_entity.id
_entity.type
_entity.pdbx_description
1 polymer ?
#
loop_
_entity_poly.entity_id
_entity_poly.type
_entity_poly.pdbx_seq_one_letter_code
_entity_poly.pdbx_strand_id
1 'polypeptide(L)'
;MNRRVFLVLGVLVFAAFSAAHSALPQSDGQRKVFNAPDRSPQAAFSNAILEGDTLYLAGSIGLDPKTGKAPEKIEDEIHFLLDGYRNLLNQAGFSMDDLVYVQISCTDLSQYDKFNTIYKGYFSKDLPTREFVGVAALLRGGHFEMQAIAVSHSARVHLVK
;
A
#
# COMPACT_ATOMS: atom_id res chain seq x y z
N MET A 1 71.57 52.60 1.68
CA MET A 1 70.92 51.76 2.69
C MET A 1 69.58 51.31 2.10
N ASN A 2 69.57 50.15 1.35
CA ASN A 2 68.45 49.73 0.52
C ASN A 2 67.55 48.73 1.30
N ARG A 3 66.29 49.10 1.58
CA ARG A 3 65.25 48.20 2.11
C ARG A 3 64.55 47.58 0.92
N ARG A 4 64.77 46.30 0.69
CA ARG A 4 63.95 45.50 -0.26
C ARG A 4 62.68 45.04 0.44
N VAL A 5 61.53 45.50 -0.04
CA VAL A 5 60.22 45.05 0.36
C VAL A 5 59.88 43.80 -0.46
N PHE A 6 59.74 42.64 0.19
CA PHE A 6 59.23 41.43 -0.44
C PHE A 6 57.71 41.46 -0.39
N LEU A 7 57.11 41.56 -1.56
CA LEU A 7 55.67 41.40 -1.75
C LEU A 7 55.39 39.92 -1.88
N VAL A 8 54.73 39.32 -0.84
CA VAL A 8 54.26 37.94 -0.91
C VAL A 8 52.87 37.97 -1.52
N LEU A 9 52.73 37.48 -2.74
CA LEU A 9 51.47 37.30 -3.45
C LEU A 9 50.85 36.00 -2.98
N GLY A 10 49.86 36.08 -2.07
CA GLY A 10 49.09 34.94 -1.64
C GLY A 10 48.01 34.60 -2.69
N VAL A 11 48.19 33.49 -3.39
CA VAL A 11 47.19 32.95 -4.31
C VAL A 11 46.17 32.16 -3.47
N LEU A 12 45.00 32.75 -3.25
CA LEU A 12 43.84 32.06 -2.69
C LEU A 12 43.19 31.18 -3.76
N VAL A 13 43.47 29.88 -3.72
CA VAL A 13 42.72 28.88 -4.52
C VAL A 13 41.39 28.62 -3.85
N PHE A 14 40.31 29.21 -4.34
CA PHE A 14 38.95 28.85 -4.01
C PHE A 14 38.63 27.54 -4.73
N ALA A 15 38.70 26.40 -4.04
CA ALA A 15 38.16 25.14 -4.51
C ALA A 15 36.63 25.24 -4.41
N ALA A 16 35.96 25.50 -5.55
CA ALA A 16 34.52 25.40 -5.66
C ALA A 16 34.10 23.92 -5.53
N PHE A 17 33.67 23.52 -4.35
CA PHE A 17 33.01 22.23 -4.14
C PHE A 17 31.63 22.31 -4.78
N SER A 18 31.53 21.93 -6.06
CA SER A 18 30.25 21.68 -6.72
C SER A 18 29.67 20.42 -6.11
N ALA A 19 28.81 20.58 -5.08
CA ALA A 19 27.97 19.50 -4.60
C ALA A 19 27.01 19.14 -5.73
N ALA A 20 27.35 18.10 -6.50
CA ALA A 20 26.41 17.47 -7.39
C ALA A 20 25.28 16.89 -6.52
N HIS A 21 24.21 17.64 -6.36
CA HIS A 21 22.95 17.10 -5.87
C HIS A 21 22.48 16.11 -6.93
N SER A 22 22.75 14.82 -6.70
CA SER A 22 22.09 13.75 -7.44
C SER A 22 20.60 13.90 -7.14
N ALA A 23 19.87 14.57 -8.02
CA ALA A 23 18.42 14.54 -7.99
C ALA A 23 18.02 13.06 -8.05
N LEU A 24 17.41 12.56 -6.98
CA LEU A 24 16.78 11.25 -7.01
C LEU A 24 15.85 11.25 -8.22
N PRO A 25 15.83 10.16 -9.02
CA PRO A 25 14.90 10.09 -10.13
C PRO A 25 13.50 10.32 -9.56
N GLN A 26 12.89 11.45 -9.93
CA GLN A 26 11.47 11.64 -9.71
C GLN A 26 10.78 10.55 -10.55
N SER A 27 10.15 9.60 -9.88
CA SER A 27 9.20 8.74 -10.56
C SER A 27 8.11 9.66 -11.11
N ASP A 28 7.94 9.74 -12.42
CA ASP A 28 6.77 10.36 -13.07
C ASP A 28 5.51 9.54 -12.80
N GLY A 29 5.39 9.04 -11.57
CA GLY A 29 4.28 8.23 -11.10
C GLY A 29 3.02 9.06 -11.08
N GLN A 30 2.28 9.06 -12.20
CA GLN A 30 0.93 9.61 -12.20
C GLN A 30 0.11 8.87 -11.15
N ARG A 31 -0.36 9.61 -10.16
CA ARG A 31 -1.33 9.11 -9.19
C ARG A 31 -2.57 8.60 -9.94
N LYS A 32 -2.90 7.32 -9.77
CA LYS A 32 -4.09 6.69 -10.35
C LYS A 32 -5.05 6.28 -9.26
N VAL A 33 -6.35 6.52 -9.51
CA VAL A 33 -7.42 6.12 -8.61
C VAL A 33 -8.15 4.92 -9.21
N PHE A 34 -8.37 3.90 -8.40
CA PHE A 34 -9.17 2.72 -8.74
C PHE A 34 -10.36 2.64 -7.79
N ASN A 35 -11.54 2.44 -8.37
CA ASN A 35 -12.78 2.30 -7.61
C ASN A 35 -13.51 1.05 -8.08
N ALA A 36 -14.17 0.37 -7.14
CA ALA A 36 -15.08 -0.72 -7.47
C ALA A 36 -16.23 -0.21 -8.34
N PRO A 37 -16.74 -1.02 -9.30
CA PRO A 37 -17.81 -0.59 -10.20
C PRO A 37 -19.09 -0.15 -9.49
N ASP A 38 -19.37 -0.73 -8.33
CA ASP A 38 -20.55 -0.49 -7.48
C ASP A 38 -20.32 0.59 -6.41
N ARG A 39 -19.15 1.28 -6.46
CA ARG A 39 -18.84 2.35 -5.51
C ARG A 39 -19.89 3.46 -5.59
N SER A 40 -20.46 3.81 -4.43
CA SER A 40 -21.38 4.96 -4.34
C SER A 40 -20.70 6.26 -4.82
N PRO A 41 -21.38 7.08 -5.66
CA PRO A 41 -20.89 8.40 -6.02
C PRO A 41 -20.68 9.34 -4.82
N GLN A 42 -21.38 9.09 -3.70
CA GLN A 42 -21.28 9.86 -2.45
C GLN A 42 -20.18 9.32 -1.51
N ALA A 43 -19.45 8.27 -1.88
CA ALA A 43 -18.39 7.74 -1.04
C ALA A 43 -17.30 8.80 -0.79
N ALA A 44 -16.93 8.98 0.47
CA ALA A 44 -15.97 9.99 0.92
C ALA A 44 -14.50 9.56 0.74
N PHE A 45 -14.24 8.41 0.08
CA PHE A 45 -12.91 7.85 -0.12
C PHE A 45 -12.79 7.16 -1.48
N SER A 46 -11.59 6.93 -1.95
CA SER A 46 -11.27 6.06 -3.10
C SER A 46 -11.01 4.64 -2.62
N ASN A 47 -11.39 3.61 -3.39
CA ASN A 47 -11.14 2.23 -3.00
C ASN A 47 -9.65 1.87 -3.04
N ALA A 48 -8.90 2.39 -4.05
CA ALA A 48 -7.46 2.30 -4.05
C ALA A 48 -6.81 3.48 -4.77
N ILE A 49 -5.56 3.78 -4.39
CA ILE A 49 -4.71 4.80 -5.02
C ILE A 49 -3.36 4.19 -5.30
N LEU A 50 -2.94 4.22 -6.55
CA LEU A 50 -1.58 3.93 -6.97
C LEU A 50 -0.77 5.22 -6.97
N GLU A 51 0.35 5.22 -6.25
CA GLU A 51 1.35 6.28 -6.24
C GLU A 51 2.73 5.66 -6.46
N GLY A 52 3.33 5.96 -7.60
CA GLY A 52 4.55 5.28 -8.03
C GLY A 52 4.31 3.78 -8.23
N ASP A 53 5.02 2.94 -7.47
CA ASP A 53 4.92 1.48 -7.47
C ASP A 53 4.03 0.93 -6.32
N THR A 54 3.47 1.82 -5.51
CA THR A 54 2.75 1.47 -4.29
C THR A 54 1.25 1.70 -4.44
N LEU A 55 0.47 0.64 -4.23
CA LEU A 55 -0.99 0.68 -4.21
C LEU A 55 -1.50 0.68 -2.77
N TYR A 56 -2.18 1.75 -2.41
CA TYR A 56 -2.87 1.91 -1.12
C TYR A 56 -4.33 1.51 -1.28
N LEU A 57 -4.79 0.53 -0.52
CA LEU A 57 -6.17 0.03 -0.56
C LEU A 57 -6.91 0.47 0.70
N ALA A 58 -8.07 1.06 0.52
CA ALA A 58 -8.94 1.50 1.61
C ALA A 58 -9.51 0.31 2.40
N GLY A 59 -9.97 0.57 3.63
CA GLY A 59 -10.73 -0.39 4.42
C GLY A 59 -11.96 -0.87 3.65
N SER A 60 -12.20 -2.18 3.66
CA SER A 60 -13.36 -2.80 3.05
C SER A 60 -13.89 -3.92 3.94
N ILE A 61 -15.20 -4.11 3.91
CA ILE A 61 -15.94 -5.14 4.64
C ILE A 61 -16.47 -6.15 3.63
N GLY A 62 -16.56 -7.42 4.03
CA GLY A 62 -17.09 -8.50 3.20
C GLY A 62 -18.60 -8.50 3.11
N LEU A 63 -19.19 -7.56 2.37
CA LEU A 63 -20.63 -7.46 2.19
C LEU A 63 -21.10 -8.32 1.01
N ASP A 64 -22.25 -8.97 1.18
CA ASP A 64 -22.93 -9.64 0.07
C ASP A 64 -23.31 -8.56 -0.98
N PRO A 65 -22.84 -8.68 -2.24
CA PRO A 65 -23.10 -7.69 -3.28
C PRO A 65 -24.57 -7.57 -3.65
N LYS A 66 -25.40 -8.56 -3.33
CA LYS A 66 -26.85 -8.54 -3.62
C LYS A 66 -27.64 -7.77 -2.56
N THR A 67 -27.24 -7.87 -1.30
CA THR A 67 -27.98 -7.29 -0.16
C THR A 67 -27.32 -6.04 0.41
N GLY A 68 -26.00 -5.85 0.17
CA GLY A 68 -25.19 -4.78 0.76
C GLY A 68 -24.99 -4.91 2.26
N LYS A 69 -25.20 -6.11 2.83
CA LYS A 69 -25.06 -6.44 4.26
C LYS A 69 -24.04 -7.55 4.46
N ALA A 70 -23.50 -7.65 5.66
CA ALA A 70 -22.72 -8.83 6.06
C ALA A 70 -23.59 -10.09 5.96
N PRO A 71 -23.08 -11.19 5.36
CA PRO A 71 -23.82 -12.45 5.30
C PRO A 71 -23.90 -13.10 6.69
N GLU A 72 -24.86 -14.02 6.86
CA GLU A 72 -25.01 -14.77 8.11
C GLU A 72 -23.82 -15.71 8.39
N LYS A 73 -23.22 -16.25 7.32
CA LYS A 73 -22.07 -17.13 7.43
C LYS A 73 -20.78 -16.35 7.40
N ILE A 74 -19.99 -16.51 8.44
CA ILE A 74 -18.66 -15.87 8.57
C ILE A 74 -17.73 -16.23 7.41
N GLU A 75 -17.75 -17.46 6.94
CA GLU A 75 -16.95 -17.91 5.81
C GLU A 75 -17.27 -17.14 4.52
N ASP A 76 -18.55 -16.91 4.26
CA ASP A 76 -19.01 -16.16 3.08
C ASP A 76 -18.53 -14.69 3.18
N GLU A 77 -18.61 -14.08 4.38
CA GLU A 77 -18.08 -12.73 4.61
C GLU A 77 -16.59 -12.63 4.31
N ILE A 78 -15.81 -13.60 4.81
CA ILE A 78 -14.36 -13.63 4.57
C ILE A 78 -14.08 -13.78 3.07
N HIS A 79 -14.83 -14.64 2.35
CA HIS A 79 -14.66 -14.77 0.90
C HIS A 79 -15.06 -13.49 0.16
N PHE A 80 -16.18 -12.86 0.47
CA PHE A 80 -16.56 -11.59 -0.17
C PHE A 80 -15.50 -10.50 0.05
N LEU A 81 -14.96 -10.42 1.26
CA LEU A 81 -13.88 -9.48 1.58
C LEU A 81 -12.63 -9.72 0.71
N LEU A 82 -12.12 -10.94 0.72
CA LEU A 82 -10.88 -11.29 0.04
C LEU A 82 -11.03 -11.29 -1.49
N ASP A 83 -12.17 -11.72 -2.02
CA ASP A 83 -12.49 -11.64 -3.44
C ASP A 83 -12.61 -10.19 -3.91
N GLY A 84 -13.21 -9.31 -3.09
CA GLY A 84 -13.26 -7.88 -3.35
C GLY A 84 -11.85 -7.27 -3.50
N TYR A 85 -10.94 -7.61 -2.58
CA TYR A 85 -9.53 -7.19 -2.65
C TYR A 85 -8.82 -7.74 -3.88
N ARG A 86 -8.96 -9.03 -4.16
CA ARG A 86 -8.37 -9.66 -5.36
C ARG A 86 -8.84 -8.99 -6.64
N ASN A 87 -10.12 -8.67 -6.76
CA ASN A 87 -10.67 -7.99 -7.92
C ASN A 87 -10.11 -6.57 -8.07
N LEU A 88 -10.03 -5.79 -6.97
CA LEU A 88 -9.50 -4.43 -7.00
C LEU A 88 -8.00 -4.41 -7.31
N LEU A 89 -7.22 -5.34 -6.75
CA LEU A 89 -5.81 -5.54 -7.08
C LEU A 89 -5.62 -5.85 -8.57
N ASN A 90 -6.41 -6.79 -9.11
CA ASN A 90 -6.35 -7.16 -10.54
C ASN A 90 -6.66 -5.98 -11.46
N GLN A 91 -7.65 -5.13 -11.11
CA GLN A 91 -7.94 -3.91 -11.87
C GLN A 91 -6.74 -2.94 -11.93
N ALA A 92 -5.93 -2.92 -10.88
CA ALA A 92 -4.74 -2.09 -10.79
C ALA A 92 -3.48 -2.75 -11.39
N GLY A 93 -3.57 -4.02 -11.85
CA GLY A 93 -2.45 -4.79 -12.39
C GLY A 93 -1.59 -5.47 -11.30
N PHE A 94 -2.15 -5.63 -10.10
CA PHE A 94 -1.54 -6.31 -8.96
C PHE A 94 -2.21 -7.65 -8.68
N SER A 95 -1.63 -8.44 -7.80
CA SER A 95 -2.18 -9.69 -7.28
C SER A 95 -2.18 -9.68 -5.74
N MET A 96 -2.77 -10.70 -5.12
CA MET A 96 -2.69 -10.89 -3.67
C MET A 96 -1.24 -11.07 -3.18
N ASP A 97 -0.38 -11.66 -4.00
CA ASP A 97 1.04 -11.87 -3.68
C ASP A 97 1.89 -10.59 -3.71
N ASP A 98 1.34 -9.47 -4.20
CA ASP A 98 1.99 -8.16 -4.16
C ASP A 98 1.68 -7.39 -2.87
N LEU A 99 0.78 -7.91 -2.02
CA LEU A 99 0.51 -7.32 -0.71
C LEU A 99 1.74 -7.42 0.19
N VAL A 100 2.14 -6.30 0.79
CA VAL A 100 3.27 -6.23 1.72
C VAL A 100 2.82 -5.97 3.16
N TYR A 101 1.66 -5.35 3.33
CA TYR A 101 1.06 -5.08 4.62
C TYR A 101 -0.45 -5.26 4.55
N VAL A 102 -1.02 -5.87 5.59
CA VAL A 102 -2.45 -6.08 5.77
C VAL A 102 -2.82 -5.78 7.22
N GLN A 103 -3.87 -5.00 7.42
CA GLN A 103 -4.52 -4.82 8.72
C GLN A 103 -5.92 -5.43 8.66
N ILE A 104 -6.25 -6.26 9.65
CA ILE A 104 -7.57 -6.84 9.83
C ILE A 104 -8.15 -6.32 11.15
N SER A 105 -9.30 -5.68 11.07
CA SER A 105 -10.14 -5.37 12.23
C SER A 105 -11.23 -6.43 12.35
N CYS A 106 -11.43 -6.97 13.55
CA CYS A 106 -12.37 -8.05 13.79
C CYS A 106 -13.22 -7.76 15.04
N THR A 107 -14.53 -8.00 14.96
CA THR A 107 -15.43 -7.77 16.12
C THR A 107 -15.46 -8.95 17.09
N ASP A 108 -15.01 -10.14 16.66
CA ASP A 108 -14.95 -11.36 17.48
C ASP A 108 -13.64 -12.13 17.21
N LEU A 109 -12.65 -11.96 18.10
CA LEU A 109 -11.34 -12.60 17.97
C LEU A 109 -11.38 -14.15 18.03
N SER A 110 -12.49 -14.76 18.45
CA SER A 110 -12.65 -16.23 18.39
C SER A 110 -12.67 -16.74 16.94
N GLN A 111 -12.93 -15.88 15.96
CA GLN A 111 -12.93 -16.20 14.53
C GLN A 111 -11.53 -16.18 13.89
N TYR A 112 -10.46 -15.90 14.65
CA TYR A 112 -9.10 -15.76 14.14
C TYR A 112 -8.61 -16.95 13.33
N ASP A 113 -8.77 -18.17 13.86
CA ASP A 113 -8.29 -19.39 13.18
C ASP A 113 -9.08 -19.69 11.91
N LYS A 114 -10.40 -19.45 11.94
CA LYS A 114 -11.29 -19.59 10.77
C LYS A 114 -10.88 -18.63 9.67
N PHE A 115 -10.67 -17.35 10.01
CA PHE A 115 -10.17 -16.34 9.09
C PHE A 115 -8.84 -16.78 8.46
N ASN A 116 -7.88 -17.20 9.27
CA ASN A 116 -6.56 -17.62 8.80
C ASN A 116 -6.61 -18.80 7.83
N THR A 117 -7.50 -19.77 8.07
CA THR A 117 -7.66 -20.93 7.20
C THR A 117 -8.05 -20.51 5.77
N ILE A 118 -9.00 -19.59 5.64
CA ILE A 118 -9.45 -19.08 4.35
C ILE A 118 -8.42 -18.12 3.75
N TYR A 119 -7.92 -17.17 4.55
CA TYR A 119 -6.97 -16.14 4.14
C TYR A 119 -5.73 -16.71 3.46
N LYS A 120 -5.12 -17.74 4.05
CA LYS A 120 -3.91 -18.39 3.49
C LYS A 120 -4.13 -18.92 2.07
N GLY A 121 -5.33 -19.36 1.73
CA GLY A 121 -5.67 -19.89 0.41
C GLY A 121 -5.66 -18.84 -0.71
N TYR A 122 -5.56 -17.57 -0.38
CA TYR A 122 -5.50 -16.48 -1.37
C TYR A 122 -4.09 -16.14 -1.84
N PHE A 123 -3.07 -16.71 -1.23
CA PHE A 123 -1.66 -16.45 -1.53
C PHE A 123 -0.99 -17.70 -2.09
N SER A 124 -0.10 -17.49 -3.06
CA SER A 124 0.73 -18.54 -3.67
C SER A 124 2.19 -18.48 -3.23
N LYS A 125 2.59 -17.41 -2.53
CA LYS A 125 3.94 -17.12 -2.06
C LYS A 125 3.94 -16.81 -0.57
N ASP A 126 5.00 -16.12 -0.11
CA ASP A 126 5.12 -15.64 1.25
C ASP A 126 3.97 -14.70 1.62
N LEU A 127 3.46 -14.86 2.83
CA LEU A 127 2.36 -14.02 3.33
C LEU A 127 2.88 -12.60 3.64
N PRO A 128 2.04 -11.55 3.45
CA PRO A 128 2.38 -10.19 3.85
C PRO A 128 2.53 -10.06 5.36
N THR A 129 3.23 -9.02 5.81
CA THR A 129 3.14 -8.60 7.21
C THR A 129 1.69 -8.27 7.56
N ARG A 130 1.24 -8.62 8.77
CA ARG A 130 -0.16 -8.44 9.13
C ARG A 130 -0.35 -8.01 10.57
N GLU A 131 -1.26 -7.07 10.77
CA GLU A 131 -1.89 -6.78 12.05
C GLU A 131 -3.29 -7.41 12.09
N PHE A 132 -3.71 -7.96 13.24
CA PHE A 132 -5.04 -8.49 13.46
C PHE A 132 -5.54 -8.01 14.82
N VAL A 133 -6.54 -7.12 14.83
CA VAL A 133 -6.99 -6.41 16.04
C VAL A 133 -8.47 -6.59 16.29
N GLY A 134 -8.82 -6.65 17.58
CA GLY A 134 -10.21 -6.63 18.01
C GLY A 134 -10.75 -5.20 18.04
N VAL A 135 -11.97 -5.00 17.51
CA VAL A 135 -12.69 -3.72 17.52
C VAL A 135 -14.09 -3.92 18.09
N ALA A 136 -14.68 -2.84 18.62
CA ALA A 136 -16.01 -2.92 19.25
C ALA A 136 -17.14 -3.14 18.23
N ALA A 137 -17.04 -2.57 17.04
CA ALA A 137 -18.05 -2.71 15.98
C ALA A 137 -17.44 -2.29 14.63
N LEU A 138 -18.04 -2.79 13.56
CA LEU A 138 -17.80 -2.39 12.18
C LEU A 138 -19.10 -1.91 11.52
N LEU A 139 -18.97 -1.15 10.44
CA LEU A 139 -20.11 -0.66 9.69
C LEU A 139 -20.93 -1.82 9.11
N ARG A 140 -22.26 -1.57 8.94
CA ARG A 140 -23.19 -2.51 8.28
C ARG A 140 -23.26 -3.91 8.91
N GLY A 141 -22.85 -4.03 10.18
CA GLY A 141 -22.85 -5.31 10.89
C GLY A 141 -21.77 -6.27 10.45
N GLY A 142 -20.71 -5.77 9.79
CA GLY A 142 -19.55 -6.58 9.40
C GLY A 142 -18.79 -7.13 10.61
N HIS A 143 -18.19 -8.30 10.43
CA HIS A 143 -17.32 -8.93 11.42
C HIS A 143 -15.84 -8.71 11.11
N PHE A 144 -15.50 -8.47 9.84
CA PHE A 144 -14.15 -8.21 9.40
C PHE A 144 -14.08 -7.00 8.49
N GLU A 145 -13.06 -6.17 8.72
CA GLU A 145 -12.62 -5.13 7.81
C GLU A 145 -11.13 -5.31 7.52
N MET A 146 -10.74 -5.20 6.26
CA MET A 146 -9.35 -5.27 5.85
C MET A 146 -8.91 -3.97 5.21
N GLN A 147 -7.69 -3.53 5.54
CA GLN A 147 -6.94 -2.47 4.87
C GLN A 147 -5.59 -3.03 4.43
N ALA A 148 -5.02 -2.55 3.31
CA ALA A 148 -3.80 -3.15 2.80
C ALA A 148 -2.92 -2.17 2.00
N ILE A 149 -1.65 -2.56 1.83
CA ILE A 149 -0.69 -1.92 0.94
C ILE A 149 -0.06 -3.01 0.06
N ALA A 150 -0.02 -2.77 -1.25
CA ALA A 150 0.67 -3.60 -2.22
C ALA A 150 1.80 -2.83 -2.90
N VAL A 151 2.89 -3.52 -3.28
CA VAL A 151 4.03 -2.94 -3.98
C VAL A 151 4.34 -3.78 -5.22
N SER A 152 4.40 -3.13 -6.39
CA SER A 152 4.72 -3.81 -7.63
C SER A 152 6.15 -4.36 -7.65
N HIS A 153 6.32 -5.65 -7.92
CA HIS A 153 7.63 -6.26 -8.07
C HIS A 153 8.28 -5.92 -9.43
N SER A 154 7.49 -5.49 -10.42
CA SER A 154 7.99 -5.14 -11.77
C SER A 154 8.91 -3.91 -11.76
N ALA A 155 8.74 -2.99 -10.82
CA ALA A 155 9.55 -1.78 -10.70
C ALA A 155 10.97 -2.03 -10.17
N ARG A 156 11.23 -3.15 -9.49
CA ARG A 156 12.54 -3.45 -8.89
C ARG A 156 13.61 -3.93 -9.86
N VAL A 157 13.24 -4.34 -11.08
CA VAL A 157 14.20 -4.89 -12.07
C VAL A 157 15.10 -3.80 -12.69
N HIS A 158 14.76 -2.52 -12.57
CA HIS A 158 15.52 -1.41 -13.17
C HIS A 158 16.58 -0.77 -12.26
N LEU A 159 16.71 -1.19 -11.01
CA LEU A 159 17.67 -0.58 -10.06
C LEU A 159 18.95 -1.39 -9.82
N VAL A 160 19.13 -2.54 -10.52
CA VAL A 160 20.36 -3.35 -10.43
C VAL A 160 20.97 -3.48 -11.82
N LYS A 161 21.67 -2.42 -12.25
CA LYS A 161 22.70 -2.46 -13.30
C LYS A 161 23.85 -1.54 -12.92
#